data_78fffa3eb3bfc9cc12f24eef11e02c3e
#
_entry.id   78fffa3eb3bfc9cc12f24eef11e02c3e
#
_cell.length_a   1.000
_cell.length_b   1.000
_cell.length_c   1.000
_cell.angle_alpha   90.00
_cell.angle_beta   90.00
_cell.angle_gamma   90.00
#
_symmetry.space_group_name_H-M   'P 1'
#
loop_
_entity.id
_entity.type
_entity.pdbx_description
1 polymer ?
#
loop_
_entity_poly.entity_id
_entity_poly.type
_entity_poly.pdbx_seq_one_letter_code
_entity_poly.pdbx_strand_id
1 'polypeptide(L)'
;ISKYPDGKSTQLRKKISIKFKIDKDKIICGSGSDEIIQLICQLFLKPNDEVVVPQYSFLMYRIYANIVGGKVLFAKEKNLKISFSEILKKVTKKTKIIFLANPNNPTGTYIDKNELISLRKKLRKNILLVIDDAYDEYMIDKNYSSGLEIFKNKNNVFVLRTFSKIYGLASLRIGWGYGDRKIIKALNVIKPPFNVNKI
;
A
#
# COMPACT_ATOMS: atom_id res chain seq x y z
N ILE A 1 23.23 18.37 -9.89
CA ILE A 1 23.36 17.13 -9.10
C ILE A 1 24.01 17.39 -7.73
N SER A 2 24.73 18.50 -7.53
CA SER A 2 25.48 18.81 -6.30
C SER A 2 24.61 19.15 -5.07
N LYS A 3 23.31 19.33 -5.22
CA LYS A 3 22.40 19.68 -4.12
C LYS A 3 21.50 18.50 -3.76
N TYR A 4 21.28 18.27 -2.47
CA TYR A 4 20.29 17.30 -2.01
C TYR A 4 18.88 17.62 -2.55
N PRO A 5 18.05 16.60 -2.80
CA PRO A 5 16.66 16.80 -3.17
C PRO A 5 15.84 17.36 -1.98
N ASP A 6 14.62 17.83 -2.27
CA ASP A 6 13.67 18.21 -1.23
C ASP A 6 13.20 16.96 -0.45
N GLY A 7 13.64 16.82 0.79
CA GLY A 7 13.29 15.68 1.65
C GLY A 7 11.79 15.52 1.91
N LYS A 8 10.97 16.53 1.64
CA LYS A 8 9.51 16.47 1.73
C LYS A 8 8.82 16.18 0.41
N SER A 9 9.57 16.12 -0.71
CA SER A 9 9.03 15.95 -2.07
C SER A 9 7.85 16.89 -2.37
N THR A 10 7.96 18.15 -1.95
CA THR A 10 6.85 19.13 -1.89
C THR A 10 6.20 19.32 -3.26
N GLN A 11 7.01 19.51 -4.31
CA GLN A 11 6.51 19.74 -5.67
C GLN A 11 5.80 18.50 -6.21
N LEU A 12 6.38 17.30 -6.01
CA LEU A 12 5.79 16.05 -6.45
C LEU A 12 4.45 15.80 -5.75
N ARG A 13 4.40 15.94 -4.41
CA ARG A 13 3.16 15.81 -3.64
C ARG A 13 2.08 16.80 -4.12
N LYS A 14 2.45 18.04 -4.43
CA LYS A 14 1.53 19.05 -5.00
C LYS A 14 0.97 18.60 -6.35
N LYS A 15 1.81 18.10 -7.25
CA LYS A 15 1.36 17.62 -8.58
C LYS A 15 0.46 16.39 -8.46
N ILE A 16 0.80 15.41 -7.60
CA ILE A 16 -0.04 14.26 -7.31
C ILE A 16 -1.40 14.69 -6.74
N SER A 17 -1.40 15.60 -5.77
CA SER A 17 -2.62 16.14 -5.14
C SER A 17 -3.57 16.76 -6.17
N ILE A 18 -3.05 17.54 -7.10
CA ILE A 18 -3.83 18.16 -8.17
C ILE A 18 -4.37 17.09 -9.12
N LYS A 19 -3.51 16.18 -9.61
CA LYS A 19 -3.87 15.13 -10.57
C LYS A 19 -4.99 14.22 -10.05
N PHE A 20 -4.90 13.79 -8.81
CA PHE A 20 -5.84 12.83 -8.20
C PHE A 20 -6.94 13.50 -7.35
N LYS A 21 -6.94 14.84 -7.25
CA LYS A 21 -7.89 15.62 -6.43
C LYS A 21 -7.97 15.12 -4.99
N ILE A 22 -6.80 14.99 -4.36
CA ILE A 22 -6.61 14.48 -2.99
C ILE A 22 -5.77 15.45 -2.16
N ASP A 23 -5.86 15.32 -0.83
CA ASP A 23 -5.12 16.15 0.09
C ASP A 23 -3.61 15.83 0.06
N LYS A 24 -2.77 16.83 -0.24
CA LYS A 24 -1.31 16.70 -0.27
C LYS A 24 -0.71 16.24 1.08
N ASP A 25 -1.35 16.57 2.21
CA ASP A 25 -0.87 16.24 3.54
C ASP A 25 -1.21 14.79 3.96
N LYS A 26 -1.95 14.08 3.11
CA LYS A 26 -2.19 12.66 3.17
C LYS A 26 -1.30 11.86 2.21
N ILE A 27 -0.31 12.48 1.57
CA ILE A 27 0.61 11.85 0.61
C ILE A 27 2.01 11.75 1.20
N ILE A 28 2.63 10.59 1.03
CA ILE A 28 4.07 10.37 1.23
C ILE A 28 4.70 9.87 -0.07
N CYS A 29 5.90 10.34 -0.39
CA CYS A 29 6.70 9.83 -1.50
C CYS A 29 7.83 8.96 -0.98
N GLY A 30 8.17 7.92 -1.73
CA GLY A 30 9.20 6.96 -1.38
C GLY A 30 10.05 6.56 -2.60
N SER A 31 11.19 5.92 -2.32
CA SER A 31 12.05 5.28 -3.32
C SER A 31 11.38 4.01 -3.87
N GLY A 32 10.36 4.21 -4.74
CA GLY A 32 9.35 3.24 -5.10
C GLY A 32 8.27 3.10 -4.01
N SER A 33 7.14 2.45 -4.34
CA SER A 33 6.16 2.03 -3.32
C SER A 33 6.75 1.01 -2.35
N ASP A 34 7.81 0.35 -2.76
CA ASP A 34 8.54 -0.67 -2.02
C ASP A 34 9.10 -0.14 -0.68
N GLU A 35 9.76 1.02 -0.70
CA GLU A 35 10.22 1.68 0.54
C GLU A 35 9.05 2.01 1.47
N ILE A 36 7.89 2.40 0.93
CA ILE A 36 6.73 2.72 1.75
C ILE A 36 6.16 1.46 2.43
N ILE A 37 6.20 0.30 1.75
CA ILE A 37 5.83 -0.99 2.35
C ILE A 37 6.74 -1.29 3.53
N GLN A 38 8.06 -1.12 3.36
CA GLN A 38 9.04 -1.29 4.44
C GLN A 38 8.74 -0.38 5.63
N LEU A 39 8.52 0.92 5.38
CA LEU A 39 8.21 1.90 6.43
C LEU A 39 6.90 1.57 7.16
N ILE A 40 5.89 1.08 6.45
CA ILE A 40 4.62 0.63 7.06
C ILE A 40 4.88 -0.55 8.00
N CYS A 41 5.67 -1.55 7.58
CA CYS A 41 6.01 -2.68 8.44
C CYS A 41 6.77 -2.21 9.70
N GLN A 42 7.76 -1.32 9.55
CA GLN A 42 8.51 -0.75 10.68
C GLN A 42 7.64 0.05 11.65
N LEU A 43 6.64 0.77 11.14
CA LEU A 43 5.78 1.61 11.98
C LEU A 43 4.72 0.79 12.75
N PHE A 44 4.14 -0.23 12.12
CA PHE A 44 2.94 -0.91 12.62
C PHE A 44 3.21 -2.24 13.31
N LEU A 45 4.38 -2.85 13.09
CA LEU A 45 4.68 -4.18 13.59
C LEU A 45 5.70 -4.16 14.71
N LYS A 46 5.45 -5.04 15.69
CA LYS A 46 6.40 -5.48 16.71
C LYS A 46 6.64 -6.97 16.50
N PRO A 47 7.69 -7.56 17.10
CA PRO A 47 7.90 -9.00 17.08
C PRO A 47 6.62 -9.76 17.50
N ASN A 48 6.26 -10.78 16.73
CA ASN A 48 5.05 -11.61 16.87
C ASN A 48 3.71 -10.91 16.53
N ASP A 49 3.65 -9.65 16.09
CA ASP A 49 2.47 -9.11 15.44
C ASP A 49 2.24 -9.81 14.10
N GLU A 50 0.99 -9.90 13.68
CA GLU A 50 0.63 -10.68 12.50
C GLU A 50 0.27 -9.80 11.30
N VAL A 51 0.72 -10.26 10.13
CA VAL A 51 0.40 -9.69 8.82
C VAL A 51 -0.30 -10.75 7.99
N VAL A 52 -1.45 -10.43 7.41
CA VAL A 52 -2.14 -11.32 6.48
C VAL A 52 -1.85 -10.89 5.05
N VAL A 53 -1.45 -11.84 4.22
CA VAL A 53 -1.20 -11.64 2.78
C VAL A 53 -1.84 -12.77 1.99
N PRO A 54 -2.26 -12.55 0.73
CA PRO A 54 -2.63 -13.64 -0.17
C PRO A 54 -1.43 -14.56 -0.42
N GLN A 55 -1.68 -15.84 -0.67
CA GLN A 55 -0.64 -16.84 -0.86
C GLN A 55 0.27 -16.52 -2.06
N TYR A 56 -0.33 -16.09 -3.17
CA TYR A 56 0.36 -15.63 -4.38
C TYR A 56 0.31 -14.10 -4.45
N SER A 57 1.11 -13.44 -3.62
CA SER A 57 1.18 -11.98 -3.54
C SER A 57 2.60 -11.48 -3.76
N PHE A 58 2.73 -10.17 -3.92
CA PHE A 58 4.03 -9.53 -4.08
C PHE A 58 4.97 -9.88 -2.92
N LEU A 59 6.14 -10.39 -3.28
CA LEU A 59 7.11 -10.99 -2.35
C LEU A 59 7.52 -10.06 -1.20
N MET A 60 7.61 -8.75 -1.47
CA MET A 60 8.15 -7.80 -0.51
C MET A 60 7.28 -7.61 0.73
N TYR A 61 5.97 -7.86 0.66
CA TYR A 61 5.12 -7.79 1.86
C TYR A 61 5.61 -8.74 2.96
N ARG A 62 5.91 -10.00 2.59
CA ARG A 62 6.41 -10.99 3.56
C ARG A 62 7.84 -10.74 3.99
N ILE A 63 8.70 -10.26 3.09
CA ILE A 63 10.10 -9.96 3.40
C ILE A 63 10.17 -8.87 4.46
N TYR A 64 9.52 -7.71 4.23
CA TYR A 64 9.56 -6.60 5.18
C TYR A 64 8.86 -6.91 6.50
N ALA A 65 7.77 -7.69 6.48
CA ALA A 65 7.14 -8.14 7.71
C ALA A 65 8.09 -9.03 8.55
N ASN A 66 8.80 -9.96 7.90
CA ASN A 66 9.76 -10.84 8.58
C ASN A 66 10.98 -10.07 9.14
N ILE A 67 11.49 -9.06 8.41
CA ILE A 67 12.66 -8.26 8.86
C ILE A 67 12.40 -7.60 10.22
N VAL A 68 11.16 -7.19 10.49
CA VAL A 68 10.79 -6.59 11.78
C VAL A 68 10.26 -7.59 12.80
N GLY A 69 10.41 -8.90 12.55
CA GLY A 69 9.97 -9.98 13.45
C GLY A 69 8.45 -10.22 13.44
N GLY A 70 7.74 -9.71 12.45
CA GLY A 70 6.31 -9.97 12.25
C GLY A 70 6.05 -11.37 11.73
N LYS A 71 4.91 -11.94 12.08
CA LYS A 71 4.46 -13.27 11.63
C LYS A 71 3.55 -13.15 10.42
N VAL A 72 3.93 -13.76 9.30
CA VAL A 72 3.14 -13.73 8.07
C VAL A 72 2.15 -14.89 8.02
N LEU A 73 0.88 -14.59 7.82
CA LEU A 73 -0.21 -15.54 7.66
C LEU A 73 -0.71 -15.50 6.21
N PHE A 74 -0.63 -16.64 5.53
CA PHE A 74 -1.05 -16.75 4.14
C PHE A 74 -2.52 -17.11 4.03
N ALA A 75 -3.31 -16.28 3.33
CA ALA A 75 -4.68 -16.57 2.94
C ALA A 75 -4.69 -17.30 1.60
N LYS A 76 -5.34 -18.46 1.52
CA LYS A 76 -5.46 -19.22 0.28
C LYS A 76 -6.28 -18.44 -0.75
N GLU A 77 -5.90 -18.56 -2.00
CA GLU A 77 -6.66 -18.04 -3.13
C GLU A 77 -7.56 -19.13 -3.72
N LYS A 78 -8.61 -18.70 -4.40
CA LYS A 78 -9.50 -19.57 -5.15
C LYS A 78 -9.39 -19.27 -6.64
N ASN A 79 -8.96 -20.23 -7.44
CA ASN A 79 -8.72 -20.01 -8.88
C ASN A 79 -7.81 -18.81 -9.15
N LEU A 80 -6.71 -18.70 -8.40
CA LEU A 80 -5.74 -17.60 -8.46
C LEU A 80 -6.32 -16.21 -8.12
N LYS A 81 -7.58 -16.14 -7.67
CA LYS A 81 -8.23 -14.91 -7.23
C LYS A 81 -8.18 -14.81 -5.72
N ILE A 82 -7.84 -13.62 -5.21
CA ILE A 82 -7.84 -13.32 -3.78
C ILE A 82 -9.25 -13.57 -3.22
N SER A 83 -9.33 -14.36 -2.15
CA SER A 83 -10.59 -14.69 -1.48
C SER A 83 -10.69 -13.93 -0.16
N PHE A 84 -11.66 -13.03 -0.07
CA PHE A 84 -11.83 -12.26 1.16
C PHE A 84 -12.28 -13.13 2.34
N SER A 85 -13.01 -14.22 2.11
CA SER A 85 -13.38 -15.17 3.17
C SER A 85 -12.15 -15.88 3.75
N GLU A 86 -11.18 -16.24 2.91
CA GLU A 86 -9.93 -16.86 3.34
C GLU A 86 -9.04 -15.84 4.09
N ILE A 87 -9.03 -14.57 3.69
CA ILE A 87 -8.37 -13.49 4.44
C ILE A 87 -8.96 -13.39 5.84
N LEU A 88 -10.30 -13.31 5.96
CA LEU A 88 -10.96 -13.19 7.26
C LEU A 88 -10.69 -14.37 8.19
N LYS A 89 -10.58 -15.60 7.68
CA LYS A 89 -10.20 -16.79 8.46
C LYS A 89 -8.80 -16.68 9.07
N LYS A 90 -7.90 -15.88 8.45
CA LYS A 90 -6.54 -15.68 8.95
C LYS A 90 -6.41 -14.51 9.92
N VAL A 91 -7.43 -13.67 10.03
CA VAL A 91 -7.41 -12.51 10.93
C VAL A 91 -7.58 -12.97 12.39
N THR A 92 -6.59 -12.63 13.23
CA THR A 92 -6.61 -12.91 14.68
C THR A 92 -6.54 -11.62 15.49
N LYS A 93 -6.54 -11.73 16.81
CA LYS A 93 -6.35 -10.57 17.71
C LYS A 93 -4.99 -9.87 17.52
N LYS A 94 -3.98 -10.59 17.02
CA LYS A 94 -2.61 -10.09 16.76
C LYS A 94 -2.43 -9.46 15.39
N THR A 95 -3.39 -9.60 14.49
CA THR A 95 -3.30 -9.04 13.14
C THR A 95 -3.29 -7.51 13.19
N LYS A 96 -2.26 -6.90 12.58
CA LYS A 96 -2.05 -5.44 12.48
C LYS A 96 -2.21 -4.93 11.06
N ILE A 97 -1.74 -5.68 10.08
CA ILE A 97 -1.73 -5.26 8.67
C ILE A 97 -2.32 -6.37 7.81
N ILE A 98 -3.03 -5.96 6.78
CA ILE A 98 -3.40 -6.81 5.64
C ILE A 98 -2.90 -6.12 4.38
N PHE A 99 -2.06 -6.79 3.58
CA PHE A 99 -1.63 -6.30 2.27
C PHE A 99 -2.42 -6.99 1.17
N LEU A 100 -2.93 -6.19 0.24
CA LEU A 100 -3.62 -6.64 -0.97
C LEU A 100 -3.12 -5.87 -2.17
N ALA A 101 -2.51 -6.55 -3.15
CA ALA A 101 -2.31 -5.96 -4.47
C ALA A 101 -3.62 -6.07 -5.27
N ASN A 102 -4.08 -4.97 -5.84
CA ASN A 102 -5.32 -4.96 -6.60
C ASN A 102 -5.24 -4.01 -7.82
N PRO A 103 -4.97 -4.51 -9.04
CA PRO A 103 -4.83 -5.93 -9.43
C PRO A 103 -3.65 -6.65 -8.77
N ASN A 104 -3.80 -7.98 -8.58
CA ASN A 104 -2.81 -8.79 -7.89
C ASN A 104 -1.60 -9.10 -8.76
N ASN A 105 -0.42 -9.02 -8.17
CA ASN A 105 0.84 -9.49 -8.73
C ASN A 105 1.25 -10.76 -7.95
N PRO A 106 1.42 -11.96 -8.61
CA PRO A 106 1.60 -12.15 -10.06
C PRO A 106 0.36 -12.58 -10.85
N THR A 107 -0.80 -12.80 -10.21
CA THR A 107 -1.92 -13.52 -10.83
C THR A 107 -2.71 -12.70 -11.86
N GLY A 108 -2.60 -11.37 -11.84
CA GLY A 108 -3.35 -10.46 -12.70
C GLY A 108 -4.84 -10.37 -12.38
N THR A 109 -5.32 -11.12 -11.40
CA THR A 109 -6.72 -11.08 -10.96
C THR A 109 -6.98 -9.87 -10.06
N TYR A 110 -8.25 -9.49 -9.91
CA TYR A 110 -8.62 -8.38 -9.03
C TYR A 110 -9.82 -8.72 -8.14
N ILE A 111 -9.96 -7.95 -7.07
CA ILE A 111 -11.13 -7.94 -6.18
C ILE A 111 -12.01 -6.77 -6.61
N ASP A 112 -13.30 -7.00 -6.79
CA ASP A 112 -14.20 -5.92 -7.18
C ASP A 112 -14.44 -4.92 -6.04
N LYS A 113 -15.01 -3.77 -6.40
CA LYS A 113 -15.28 -2.66 -5.48
C LYS A 113 -16.12 -3.08 -4.27
N ASN A 114 -17.16 -3.87 -4.47
CA ASN A 114 -18.10 -4.26 -3.40
C ASN A 114 -17.46 -5.25 -2.44
N GLU A 115 -16.65 -6.17 -2.97
CA GLU A 115 -15.86 -7.11 -2.18
C GLU A 115 -14.86 -6.36 -1.29
N LEU A 116 -14.11 -5.36 -1.82
CA LEU A 116 -13.16 -4.56 -1.05
C LEU A 116 -13.85 -3.75 0.07
N ILE A 117 -14.98 -3.13 -0.23
CA ILE A 117 -15.77 -2.39 0.77
C ILE A 117 -16.27 -3.34 1.87
N SER A 118 -16.78 -4.51 1.47
CA SER A 118 -17.28 -5.53 2.40
C SER A 118 -16.18 -6.07 3.30
N LEU A 119 -15.00 -6.35 2.73
CA LEU A 119 -13.83 -6.75 3.50
C LEU A 119 -13.49 -5.70 4.56
N ARG A 120 -13.33 -4.41 4.17
CA ARG A 120 -12.98 -3.34 5.13
C ARG A 120 -14.01 -3.21 6.25
N LYS A 121 -15.31 -3.33 5.96
CA LYS A 121 -16.36 -3.26 6.97
C LYS A 121 -16.27 -4.36 8.03
N LYS A 122 -15.82 -5.56 7.65
CA LYS A 122 -15.67 -6.73 8.57
C LYS A 122 -14.37 -6.72 9.36
N LEU A 123 -13.38 -5.92 8.96
CA LEU A 123 -12.11 -5.81 9.69
C LEU A 123 -12.23 -4.85 10.87
N ARG A 124 -11.56 -5.16 11.97
CA ARG A 124 -11.45 -4.26 13.13
C ARG A 124 -10.80 -2.93 12.72
N LYS A 125 -11.18 -1.85 13.41
CA LYS A 125 -10.68 -0.50 13.12
C LYS A 125 -9.16 -0.34 13.33
N ASN A 126 -8.55 -1.17 14.16
CA ASN A 126 -7.10 -1.13 14.44
C ASN A 126 -6.26 -1.96 13.47
N ILE A 127 -6.84 -2.59 12.47
CA ILE A 127 -6.13 -3.26 11.38
C ILE A 127 -5.96 -2.27 10.24
N LEU A 128 -4.71 -2.04 9.81
CA LEU A 128 -4.41 -1.28 8.61
C LEU A 128 -4.62 -2.17 7.38
N LEU A 129 -5.53 -1.78 6.49
CA LEU A 129 -5.68 -2.39 5.18
C LEU A 129 -4.83 -1.60 4.19
N VAL A 130 -3.81 -2.24 3.62
CA VAL A 130 -2.94 -1.65 2.59
C VAL A 130 -3.36 -2.20 1.24
N ILE A 131 -3.82 -1.32 0.36
CA ILE A 131 -4.18 -1.64 -1.03
C ILE A 131 -3.03 -1.17 -1.93
N ASP A 132 -2.40 -2.09 -2.63
CA ASP A 132 -1.35 -1.78 -3.60
C ASP A 132 -1.96 -1.67 -5.00
N ASP A 133 -2.20 -0.45 -5.42
CA ASP A 133 -2.77 -0.06 -6.71
C ASP A 133 -1.66 0.13 -7.77
N ALA A 134 -0.56 -0.64 -7.72
CA ALA A 134 0.56 -0.47 -8.66
C ALA A 134 0.17 -0.69 -10.13
N TYR A 135 -0.91 -1.40 -10.38
CA TYR A 135 -1.41 -1.75 -11.72
C TYR A 135 -2.79 -1.15 -12.05
N ASP A 136 -3.27 -0.22 -11.24
CA ASP A 136 -4.58 0.43 -11.38
C ASP A 136 -4.82 0.98 -12.80
N GLU A 137 -3.85 1.65 -13.37
CA GLU A 137 -3.99 2.31 -14.67
C GLU A 137 -4.12 1.35 -15.86
N TYR A 138 -3.88 0.05 -15.68
CA TYR A 138 -4.11 -0.98 -16.70
C TYR A 138 -5.55 -1.50 -16.71
N MET A 139 -6.36 -1.14 -15.71
CA MET A 139 -7.70 -1.68 -15.55
C MET A 139 -8.70 -0.93 -16.42
N ILE A 140 -9.48 -1.70 -17.19
CA ILE A 140 -10.55 -1.20 -18.06
C ILE A 140 -11.92 -1.77 -17.66
N ASP A 141 -11.96 -2.74 -16.73
CA ASP A 141 -13.19 -3.37 -16.28
C ASP A 141 -14.00 -2.42 -15.40
N LYS A 142 -15.28 -2.25 -15.71
CA LYS A 142 -16.21 -1.37 -14.98
C LYS A 142 -16.51 -1.81 -13.56
N ASN A 143 -16.27 -3.07 -13.21
CA ASN A 143 -16.46 -3.60 -11.86
C ASN A 143 -15.26 -3.33 -10.96
N TYR A 144 -14.14 -2.94 -11.55
CA TYR A 144 -12.95 -2.52 -10.81
C TYR A 144 -13.09 -1.05 -10.37
N SER A 145 -12.50 -0.74 -9.24
CA SER A 145 -12.20 0.63 -8.80
C SER A 145 -10.94 0.60 -7.95
N SER A 146 -10.11 1.62 -8.08
CA SER A 146 -8.88 1.71 -7.30
C SER A 146 -9.16 1.84 -5.79
N GLY A 147 -8.22 1.40 -4.98
CA GLY A 147 -8.28 1.63 -3.53
C GLY A 147 -8.38 3.12 -3.20
N LEU A 148 -7.74 3.97 -4.01
CA LEU A 148 -7.79 5.42 -3.83
C LEU A 148 -9.21 5.97 -4.03
N GLU A 149 -9.93 5.55 -5.08
CA GLU A 149 -11.31 5.98 -5.32
C GLU A 149 -12.26 5.51 -4.22
N ILE A 150 -12.10 4.24 -3.79
CA ILE A 150 -12.99 3.64 -2.79
C ILE A 150 -12.76 4.23 -1.40
N PHE A 151 -11.50 4.50 -1.02
CA PHE A 151 -11.12 4.71 0.37
C PHE A 151 -10.45 6.05 0.68
N LYS A 152 -10.42 7.02 -0.23
CA LYS A 152 -9.74 8.32 -0.02
C LYS A 152 -10.16 9.06 1.27
N ASN A 153 -11.32 8.75 1.83
CA ASN A 153 -11.84 9.36 3.05
C ASN A 153 -11.88 8.40 4.25
N LYS A 154 -11.17 7.25 4.19
CA LYS A 154 -11.11 6.27 5.28
C LYS A 154 -9.77 6.34 6.00
N ASN A 155 -9.80 6.25 7.33
CA ASN A 155 -8.60 6.48 8.15
C ASN A 155 -7.72 5.23 8.32
N ASN A 156 -8.26 4.05 8.20
CA ASN A 156 -7.55 2.79 8.43
C ASN A 156 -7.34 1.98 7.14
N VAL A 157 -7.24 2.70 6.03
CA VAL A 157 -6.80 2.19 4.73
C VAL A 157 -5.62 3.03 4.26
N PHE A 158 -4.63 2.38 3.69
CA PHE A 158 -3.48 3.00 3.07
C PHE A 158 -3.36 2.51 1.63
N VAL A 159 -3.19 3.41 0.69
CA VAL A 159 -3.12 3.08 -0.74
C VAL A 159 -1.71 3.35 -1.24
N LEU A 160 -1.13 2.38 -1.93
CA LEU A 160 0.19 2.48 -2.57
C LEU A 160 0.04 2.69 -4.07
N ARG A 161 0.91 3.51 -4.64
CA ARG A 161 1.00 3.80 -6.07
C ARG A 161 2.46 3.89 -6.49
N THR A 162 2.73 3.64 -7.77
CA THR A 162 4.10 3.68 -8.30
C THR A 162 4.16 4.36 -9.66
N PHE A 163 5.29 4.96 -9.98
CA PHE A 163 5.60 5.42 -11.33
C PHE A 163 6.37 4.36 -12.16
N SER A 164 6.66 3.20 -11.56
CA SER A 164 7.48 2.15 -12.19
C SER A 164 6.76 1.35 -13.27
N LYS A 165 5.41 1.38 -13.33
CA LYS A 165 4.60 0.52 -14.21
C LYS A 165 4.17 1.28 -15.47
N ILE A 166 2.92 1.67 -15.58
CA ILE A 166 2.39 2.32 -16.78
C ILE A 166 3.12 3.61 -17.16
N TYR A 167 3.68 4.31 -16.17
CA TYR A 167 4.45 5.53 -16.43
C TYR A 167 5.86 5.28 -16.99
N GLY A 168 6.32 4.03 -17.02
CA GLY A 168 7.63 3.66 -17.59
C GLY A 168 8.85 4.18 -16.83
N LEU A 169 8.72 4.60 -15.58
CA LEU A 169 9.77 5.27 -14.80
C LEU A 169 10.38 4.35 -13.72
N ALA A 170 10.51 3.06 -14.01
CA ALA A 170 10.99 2.06 -13.05
C ALA A 170 12.38 2.37 -12.49
N SER A 171 13.30 2.85 -13.34
CA SER A 171 14.69 3.18 -12.97
C SER A 171 14.78 4.41 -12.06
N LEU A 172 13.84 5.33 -12.11
CA LEU A 172 13.83 6.51 -11.25
C LEU A 172 13.51 6.21 -9.80
N ARG A 173 12.99 5.01 -9.51
CA ARG A 173 12.64 4.59 -8.15
C ARG A 173 11.74 5.60 -7.44
N ILE A 174 10.57 5.89 -8.02
CA ILE A 174 9.60 6.81 -7.43
C ILE A 174 8.26 6.10 -7.25
N GLY A 175 7.75 6.16 -6.03
CA GLY A 175 6.41 5.73 -5.66
C GLY A 175 5.80 6.67 -4.64
N TRP A 176 4.53 6.48 -4.36
CA TRP A 176 3.83 7.28 -3.36
C TRP A 176 2.73 6.48 -2.67
N GLY A 177 2.36 6.93 -1.48
CA GLY A 177 1.27 6.36 -0.71
C GLY A 177 0.31 7.44 -0.23
N TYR A 178 -0.94 7.05 -0.01
CA TYR A 178 -2.01 7.89 0.48
C TYR A 178 -2.68 7.25 1.69
N GLY A 179 -2.81 8.00 2.78
CA GLY A 179 -3.41 7.49 4.00
C GLY A 179 -3.80 8.59 5.00
N ASP A 180 -4.18 8.19 6.20
CA ASP A 180 -4.49 9.13 7.28
C ASP A 180 -3.31 10.06 7.60
N ARG A 181 -3.61 11.33 7.90
CA ARG A 181 -2.57 12.34 8.23
C ARG A 181 -1.67 11.92 9.40
N LYS A 182 -2.22 11.20 10.41
CA LYS A 182 -1.42 10.72 11.55
C LYS A 182 -0.43 9.66 11.10
N ILE A 183 -0.85 8.76 10.23
CA ILE A 183 0.04 7.73 9.64
C ILE A 183 1.12 8.39 8.79
N ILE A 184 0.75 9.34 7.91
CA ILE A 184 1.72 10.08 7.09
C ILE A 184 2.74 10.84 7.94
N LYS A 185 2.31 11.49 9.02
CA LYS A 185 3.23 12.15 9.95
C LYS A 185 4.20 11.15 10.58
N ALA A 186 3.72 10.01 11.08
CA ALA A 186 4.56 9.00 11.69
C ALA A 186 5.56 8.37 10.69
N LEU A 187 5.11 8.05 9.47
CA LEU A 187 6.00 7.56 8.41
C LEU A 187 7.10 8.58 8.06
N ASN A 188 6.79 9.88 8.03
CA ASN A 188 7.80 10.92 7.76
C ASN A 188 8.85 11.07 8.89
N VAL A 189 8.56 10.61 10.10
CA VAL A 189 9.55 10.60 11.22
C VAL A 189 10.61 9.53 11.02
N ILE A 190 10.21 8.34 10.52
CA ILE A 190 11.11 7.20 10.35
C ILE A 190 11.71 7.09 8.94
N LYS A 191 11.17 7.86 8.00
CA LYS A 191 11.62 7.88 6.61
C LYS A 191 13.04 8.43 6.50
N PRO A 192 13.96 7.78 5.72
CA PRO A 192 15.26 8.36 5.43
C PRO A 192 15.12 9.76 4.81
N PRO A 193 15.99 10.73 5.19
CA PRO A 193 16.00 12.03 4.55
C PRO A 193 16.42 11.87 3.08
N PHE A 194 15.86 12.73 2.20
CA PHE A 194 16.25 12.79 0.79
C PHE A 194 16.08 11.48 0.00
N ASN A 195 15.14 10.65 0.42
CA ASN A 195 14.90 9.30 -0.13
C ASN A 195 14.40 9.28 -1.58
N VAL A 196 13.81 10.36 -2.07
CA VAL A 196 13.37 10.51 -3.46
C VAL A 196 14.38 11.39 -4.20
N ASN A 197 14.89 10.89 -5.33
CA ASN A 197 15.87 11.63 -6.15
C ASN A 197 15.28 12.91 -6.76
N LYS A 198 16.17 13.79 -7.25
CA LYS A 198 15.82 15.05 -7.92
C LYS A 198 16.24 14.96 -9.40
N ILE A 199 15.57 14.12 -10.16
CA ILE A 199 15.74 14.06 -11.61
C ILE A 199 14.54 14.68 -12.30
#